data_9f3e7270be90713e9cb21c0746b305df
#
_entry.id   9f3e7270be90713e9cb21c0746b305df
#
_cell.length_a   1.000
_cell.length_b   1.000
_cell.length_c   1.000
_cell.angle_alpha   90.00
_cell.angle_beta   90.00
_cell.angle_gamma   90.00
#
_symmetry.space_group_name_H-M   'P 1'
#
loop_
_entity.id
_entity.type
_entity.pdbx_description
1 polymer ?
#
loop_
_entity_poly.entity_id
_entity_poly.type
_entity_poly.pdbx_seq_one_letter_code
_entity_poly.pdbx_strand_id
1 'polypeptide(L)' 'MKLYDRKLSWKIFCLIGQGRTLSHAAQECGIDLPYASRLISKLEDELGFFLVLHRPRPMKLSENGIKIFPFAEEFVA' A
#
# COMPACT_ATOMS: atom_id res chain seq x y z
N MET A 1 -7.63 -20.48 4.52
CA MET A 1 -7.71 -19.05 4.86
C MET A 1 -6.37 -18.37 4.62
N LYS A 2 -6.42 -17.22 4.00
CA LYS A 2 -5.20 -16.49 3.71
C LYS A 2 -4.83 -15.59 4.88
N LEU A 3 -3.59 -15.71 5.34
CA LEU A 3 -3.10 -14.86 6.41
C LEU A 3 -2.67 -13.51 5.85
N TYR A 4 -2.62 -12.52 6.73
CA TYR A 4 -2.15 -11.20 6.36
C TYR A 4 -0.70 -11.28 5.86
N ASP A 5 -0.47 -10.73 4.68
CA ASP A 5 0.83 -10.76 4.03
C ASP A 5 1.45 -9.36 4.11
N ARG A 6 2.31 -9.16 5.12
CA ARG A 6 2.91 -7.86 5.36
C ARG A 6 3.82 -7.42 4.22
N LYS A 7 4.58 -8.34 3.65
CA LYS A 7 5.47 -8.00 2.54
C LYS A 7 4.68 -7.55 1.33
N LEU A 8 3.58 -8.24 1.05
CA LEU A 8 2.70 -7.86 -0.06
C LEU A 8 2.07 -6.49 0.19
N SER A 9 1.72 -6.20 1.44
CA SER A 9 1.18 -4.88 1.80
C SER A 9 2.18 -3.78 1.47
N TRP A 10 3.45 -3.98 1.83
CA TRP A 10 4.49 -3.01 1.51
C TRP A 10 4.70 -2.87 0.01
N LYS A 11 4.58 -3.97 -0.73
CA LYS A 11 4.73 -3.92 -2.19
C LYS A 11 3.60 -3.08 -2.81
N ILE A 12 2.36 -3.28 -2.35
CA ILE A 12 1.22 -2.48 -2.82
C ILE A 12 1.47 -1.00 -2.52
N PHE A 13 1.91 -0.70 -1.30
CA PHE A 13 2.22 0.67 -0.91
C PHE A 13 3.27 1.29 -1.84
N CYS A 14 4.33 0.55 -2.15
CA CYS A 14 5.38 1.06 -3.03
C CYS A 14 4.85 1.34 -4.44
N LEU A 15 3.98 0.48 -4.95
CA LEU A 15 3.41 0.70 -6.27
C LEU A 15 2.56 1.97 -6.31
N ILE A 16 1.80 2.22 -5.24
CA ILE A 16 1.03 3.45 -5.12
C ILE A 16 1.97 4.65 -5.10
N GLY A 17 3.06 4.55 -4.33
CA GLY A 17 4.05 5.63 -4.25
C GLY A 17 4.74 5.90 -5.58
N GLN A 18 4.80 4.90 -6.45
CA GLN A 18 5.37 5.05 -7.78
C GLN A 18 4.36 5.61 -8.80
N GLY A 19 3.17 5.95 -8.36
CA GLY A 19 2.18 6.59 -9.21
C GLY A 19 1.09 5.68 -9.74
N ARG A 20 1.05 4.43 -9.31
CA ARG A 20 0.00 3.51 -9.74
C ARG A 20 -1.24 3.69 -8.90
N THR A 21 -2.40 3.40 -9.49
CA THR A 21 -3.63 3.37 -8.73
C THR A 21 -3.67 2.08 -7.91
N LEU A 22 -4.52 2.04 -6.90
CA LEU A 22 -4.71 0.82 -6.10
C LEU A 22 -5.15 -0.35 -6.99
N SER A 23 -6.05 -0.09 -7.93
CA SER A 23 -6.51 -1.13 -8.88
C SER A 23 -5.36 -1.69 -9.69
N HIS A 24 -4.50 -0.81 -10.20
CA HIS A 24 -3.35 -1.23 -11.00
C HIS A 24 -2.35 -2.01 -10.14
N ALA A 25 -2.10 -1.54 -8.92
CA ALA A 25 -1.21 -2.23 -8.01
C ALA A 25 -1.72 -3.65 -7.70
N ALA A 26 -3.02 -3.77 -7.46
CA ALA A 26 -3.63 -5.07 -7.22
C ALA A 26 -3.44 -5.99 -8.41
N GLN A 27 -3.66 -5.47 -9.61
CA GLN A 27 -3.50 -6.21 -10.84
C GLN A 27 -2.07 -6.73 -11.00
N GLU A 28 -1.09 -5.87 -10.77
CA GLU A 28 0.31 -6.25 -10.87
C GLU A 28 0.69 -7.34 -9.87
N CYS A 29 0.04 -7.37 -8.73
CA CYS A 29 0.32 -8.36 -7.70
C CYS A 29 -0.56 -9.61 -7.80
N GLY A 30 -1.47 -9.63 -8.77
CA GLY A 30 -2.33 -10.80 -8.98
C GLY A 30 -3.38 -11.00 -7.89
N ILE A 31 -3.85 -9.92 -7.28
CA ILE A 31 -4.87 -9.97 -6.23
C ILE A 31 -6.03 -9.06 -6.60
N ASP A 32 -7.17 -9.27 -5.94
CA ASP A 32 -8.32 -8.42 -6.22
C ASP A 32 -8.25 -7.11 -5.43
N LEU A 33 -9.05 -6.15 -5.86
CA LEU A 33 -9.04 -4.82 -5.26
C LEU A 33 -9.44 -4.82 -3.77
N PRO A 34 -10.48 -5.54 -3.35
CA PRO A 34 -10.80 -5.56 -1.92
C PRO A 34 -9.68 -6.09 -1.04
N TYR A 35 -8.96 -7.11 -1.51
CA TYR A 35 -7.84 -7.64 -0.75
C TYR A 35 -6.70 -6.62 -0.68
N ALA A 36 -6.40 -5.95 -1.79
CA ALA A 36 -5.36 -4.91 -1.81
C ALA A 36 -5.71 -3.79 -0.83
N SER A 37 -6.98 -3.38 -0.81
CA SER A 37 -7.44 -2.35 0.12
C SER A 37 -7.26 -2.79 1.56
N ARG A 38 -7.58 -4.04 1.88
CA ARG A 38 -7.41 -4.57 3.23
C ARG A 38 -5.94 -4.64 3.63
N LEU A 39 -5.05 -4.98 2.69
CA LEU A 39 -3.63 -5.02 2.97
C LEU A 39 -3.11 -3.66 3.41
N ILE A 40 -3.51 -2.61 2.71
CA ILE A 40 -3.09 -1.25 3.07
C ILE A 40 -3.67 -0.86 4.43
N SER A 41 -4.96 -1.12 4.66
CA SER A 41 -5.61 -0.77 5.92
C SER A 41 -4.97 -1.49 7.11
N LYS A 42 -4.67 -2.78 6.95
CA LYS A 42 -4.02 -3.56 8.00
C LYS A 42 -2.64 -3.01 8.31
N LEU A 43 -1.89 -2.63 7.29
CA LEU A 43 -0.56 -2.07 7.49
C LEU A 43 -0.65 -0.75 8.26
N GLU A 44 -1.61 0.10 7.90
CA GLU A 44 -1.83 1.37 8.59
C GLU A 44 -2.24 1.15 10.04
N ASP A 45 -3.09 0.14 10.28
CA ASP A 45 -3.50 -0.21 11.65
C ASP A 45 -2.30 -0.62 12.50
N GLU A 46 -1.40 -1.42 11.94
CA GLU A 46 -0.21 -1.85 12.66
C GLU A 46 0.73 -0.70 12.97
N LEU A 47 0.84 0.24 12.06
CA LEU A 47 1.74 1.39 12.23
C LEU A 47 1.13 2.48 13.11
N GLY A 48 -0.18 2.54 13.18
CA GLY A 48 -0.86 3.57 13.97
C GLY A 48 -1.01 4.90 13.26
N PHE A 49 -0.79 4.95 11.95
CA PHE A 49 -0.99 6.17 11.16
C PHE A 49 -1.27 5.81 9.71
N PHE A 50 -1.81 6.77 8.97
CA PHE A 50 -2.12 6.55 7.55
C PHE A 50 -0.88 6.69 6.69
N LEU A 51 -0.74 5.77 5.72
CA LEU A 51 0.31 5.81 4.72
C LEU A 51 -0.17 6.47 3.43
N VAL A 52 -1.47 6.43 3.20
CA VAL A 52 -2.05 6.98 1.99
C VAL A 52 -3.23 7.86 2.33
N LEU A 53 -3.51 8.81 1.45
CA LEU A 53 -4.73 9.61 1.52
C LEU A 53 -5.79 8.85 0.75
N HIS A 54 -6.82 8.39 1.46
CA HIS A 54 -7.86 7.58 0.84
C HIS A 54 -8.81 8.42 -0.03
N ARG A 55 -8.76 9.73 0.11
CA ARG A 55 -9.54 10.68 -0.71
C ARG A 55 -8.74 11.96 -0.91
N PRO A 56 -8.92 12.66 -2.05
CA PRO A 56 -9.68 12.23 -3.22
C PRO A 56 -8.96 11.13 -3.99
N ARG A 57 -9.62 10.58 -4.98
CA ARG A 57 -8.98 9.60 -5.85
C ARG A 57 -8.33 10.30 -7.03
N PRO A 58 -7.22 9.77 -7.56
CA PRO A 58 -6.55 8.53 -7.17
C PRO A 58 -5.84 8.67 -5.82
N MET A 59 -5.67 7.52 -5.15
CA MET A 59 -5.01 7.47 -3.86
C MET A 59 -3.56 7.94 -3.96
N LYS A 60 -3.14 8.78 -3.02
CA LYS A 60 -1.78 9.32 -2.98
C LYS A 60 -1.18 9.07 -1.61
N LEU A 61 0.14 9.16 -1.51
CA LEU A 61 0.80 8.98 -0.23
C LEU A 61 0.44 10.11 0.73
N SER A 62 0.28 9.77 2.01
CA SER A 62 0.17 10.76 3.06
C SER A 62 1.55 11.34 3.34
N GLU A 63 1.62 12.34 4.19
CA GLU A 63 2.88 12.91 4.61
C GLU A 63 3.79 11.85 5.21
N ASN A 64 3.23 11.01 6.08
CA ASN A 64 4.00 9.90 6.66
C ASN A 64 4.41 8.90 5.62
N GLY A 65 3.53 8.63 4.65
CA GLY A 65 3.84 7.71 3.56
C GLY A 65 5.01 8.19 2.73
N ILE A 66 5.06 9.48 2.45
CA ILE A 66 6.17 10.08 1.68
C ILE A 66 7.49 9.86 2.43
N LYS A 67 7.48 10.07 3.75
CA LYS A 67 8.70 9.90 4.56
C LYS A 67 9.17 8.45 4.59
N ILE A 68 8.24 7.52 4.60
CA ILE A 68 8.55 6.09 4.73
C ILE A 68 8.88 5.45 3.39
N PHE A 69 8.41 6.03 2.29
CA PHE A 69 8.50 5.43 0.97
C PHE A 69 9.90 4.94 0.59
N PRO A 70 10.99 5.71 0.78
CA PRO A 70 12.33 5.23 0.41
C PRO A 70 12.73 3.96 1.16
N PHE A 71 12.35 3.88 2.44
CA PHE A 71 12.67 2.70 3.25
C PHE A 71 11.85 1.51 2.82
N ALA A 72 10.59 1.74 2.45
CA ALA A 72 9.73 0.67 1.96
C ALA A 72 10.26 0.09 0.65
N GLU A 73 10.77 0.94 -0.22
CA GLU A 73 11.35 0.48 -1.48
C GLU A 73 12.54 -0.44 -1.23
N GLU A 74 13.38 -0.11 -0.26
CA GLU A 74 14.50 -0.97 0.11
C GLU A 74 14.02 -2.30 0.65
N PHE A 75 12.96 -2.27 1.44
CA PHE A 75 12.43 -3.49 2.06
C PHE A 75 11.90 -4.48 1.04
N VAL A 76 11.26 -3.99 -0.03
CA VAL A 76 10.65 -4.89 -1.03
C VAL A 76 11.55 -5.14 -2.24
N ALA A 77 12.67 -4.45 -2.34
CA ALA A 77 13.58 -4.57 -3.48
C ALA A 77 14.27 -5.95 -3.54
#